data_7254c544229195eaf02ddd8b68e2c463
#
_entry.id   7254c544229195eaf02ddd8b68e2c463
#
_cell.length_a   1.000
_cell.length_b   1.000
_cell.length_c   1.000
_cell.angle_alpha   90.00
_cell.angle_beta   90.00
_cell.angle_gamma   90.00
#
_symmetry.space_group_name_H-M   'P 1'
#
loop_
_entity.id
_entity.type
_entity.pdbx_description
1 polymer ?
#
loop_
_entity_poly.entity_id
_entity_poly.type
_entity_poly.pdbx_seq_one_letter_code
_entity_poly.pdbx_strand_id
1 'polypeptide(L)'
;MEKQKITGSEALLKALIAEGVDTIFGYPGGQAIPIYDSLYDYRDQLRHVLVRHEQGATHAAQGYARVSGKVGVTLVTSGPGATNTITGIADALMDSTPMVVIAGQVPSPLLGTDAFQEVDVIGITQPITKWAYQIRKPEEIAWAVSRAFYIASTGRPGPVVLDLAKDAQVGLVEYEYKKVDYVRSYQPEPDINKDRIKAAADLINEAKKPFCLVGQGVLLGGAEEELKAFLQKNDIPAGSTVLGLSALPTDFPLNKGMLGMHGNVGPNRKTNECDVLILSLIHISEPTRHLRI
;
A
#
# COMPACT_ATOMS: atom_id res chain seq x y z
N MET A 1 -26.97 3.40 -28.25
CA MET A 1 -27.42 3.52 -26.85
C MET A 1 -26.81 4.79 -26.29
N GLU A 2 -27.62 5.75 -25.87
CA GLU A 2 -27.08 6.91 -25.13
C GLU A 2 -26.37 6.39 -23.88
N LYS A 3 -25.13 6.77 -23.70
CA LYS A 3 -24.38 6.45 -22.48
C LYS A 3 -25.08 7.16 -21.32
N GLN A 4 -25.49 6.43 -20.31
CA GLN A 4 -26.13 7.00 -19.12
C GLN A 4 -25.13 7.89 -18.39
N LYS A 5 -25.51 9.14 -18.16
CA LYS A 5 -24.75 10.08 -17.33
C LYS A 5 -25.04 9.79 -15.86
N ILE A 6 -23.98 9.66 -15.06
CA ILE A 6 -24.07 9.46 -13.61
C ILE A 6 -23.27 10.54 -12.89
N THR A 7 -23.48 10.68 -11.59
CA THR A 7 -22.70 11.62 -10.77
C THR A 7 -21.26 11.12 -10.58
N GLY A 8 -20.32 12.04 -10.30
CA GLY A 8 -18.96 11.66 -9.97
C GLY A 8 -18.89 10.77 -8.72
N SER A 9 -19.75 11.01 -7.72
CA SER A 9 -19.86 10.13 -6.54
C SER A 9 -20.22 8.70 -6.92
N GLU A 10 -21.20 8.53 -7.79
CA GLU A 10 -21.58 7.21 -8.31
C GLU A 10 -20.46 6.59 -9.17
N ALA A 11 -19.78 7.40 -9.99
CA ALA A 11 -18.65 6.95 -10.79
C ALA A 11 -17.49 6.45 -9.91
N LEU A 12 -17.23 7.11 -8.77
CA LEU A 12 -16.25 6.67 -7.77
C LEU A 12 -16.60 5.27 -7.23
N LEU A 13 -17.84 5.07 -6.78
CA LEU A 13 -18.26 3.80 -6.19
C LEU A 13 -18.20 2.66 -7.21
N LYS A 14 -18.65 2.91 -8.44
CA LYS A 14 -18.55 1.93 -9.53
C LYS A 14 -17.10 1.59 -9.87
N ALA A 15 -16.19 2.56 -9.85
CA ALA A 15 -14.78 2.32 -10.07
C ALA A 15 -14.14 1.50 -8.92
N LEU A 16 -14.50 1.77 -7.66
CA LEU A 16 -14.08 0.96 -6.51
C LEU A 16 -14.55 -0.49 -6.60
N ILE A 17 -15.81 -0.70 -6.99
CA ILE A 17 -16.37 -2.05 -7.22
C ILE A 17 -15.62 -2.76 -8.35
N ALA A 18 -15.30 -2.05 -9.44
CA ALA A 18 -14.54 -2.60 -10.56
C ALA A 18 -13.09 -3.00 -10.18
N GLU A 19 -12.51 -2.36 -9.15
CA GLU A 19 -11.22 -2.75 -8.54
C GLU A 19 -11.36 -3.86 -7.47
N GLY A 20 -12.56 -4.38 -7.25
CA GLY A 20 -12.81 -5.49 -6.32
C GLY A 20 -12.92 -5.08 -4.84
N VAL A 21 -13.18 -3.80 -4.58
CA VAL A 21 -13.46 -3.29 -3.23
C VAL A 21 -14.82 -3.83 -2.76
N ASP A 22 -14.85 -4.33 -1.55
CA ASP A 22 -16.07 -4.77 -0.86
C ASP A 22 -16.27 -4.06 0.48
N THR A 23 -15.21 -3.44 1.02
CA THR A 23 -15.23 -2.81 2.34
C THR A 23 -14.52 -1.46 2.31
N ILE A 24 -15.16 -0.44 2.86
CA ILE A 24 -14.65 0.92 3.02
C ILE A 24 -14.67 1.28 4.51
N PHE A 25 -13.56 1.78 5.05
CA PHE A 25 -13.47 2.30 6.40
C PHE A 25 -13.54 3.83 6.36
N GLY A 26 -14.40 4.47 7.16
CA GLY A 26 -14.47 5.92 7.03
C GLY A 26 -15.32 6.62 8.07
N TYR A 27 -15.28 7.95 7.97
CA TYR A 27 -16.04 8.85 8.81
C TYR A 27 -16.66 9.96 7.95
N PRO A 28 -18.01 10.10 7.93
CA PRO A 28 -18.67 11.10 7.11
C PRO A 28 -18.39 12.53 7.58
N GLY A 29 -18.40 13.45 6.62
CA GLY A 29 -18.27 14.89 6.90
C GLY A 29 -18.64 15.71 5.68
N GLY A 30 -18.77 17.02 5.84
CA GLY A 30 -19.42 17.96 4.93
C GLY A 30 -19.00 17.88 3.46
N GLN A 31 -17.71 17.65 3.19
CA GLN A 31 -17.20 17.59 1.81
C GLN A 31 -17.22 16.17 1.21
N ALA A 32 -17.67 15.16 1.95
CA ALA A 32 -17.84 13.80 1.46
C ALA A 32 -19.32 13.36 1.42
N ILE A 33 -20.26 14.23 1.82
CA ILE A 33 -21.70 13.92 1.84
C ILE A 33 -22.20 13.33 0.53
N PRO A 34 -21.89 13.88 -0.67
CA PRO A 34 -22.41 13.32 -1.92
C PRO A 34 -21.96 11.86 -2.15
N ILE A 35 -20.74 11.50 -1.70
CA ILE A 35 -20.24 10.13 -1.80
C ILE A 35 -21.00 9.21 -0.84
N TYR A 36 -21.18 9.64 0.40
CA TYR A 36 -21.91 8.86 1.41
C TYR A 36 -23.39 8.69 1.07
N ASP A 37 -24.01 9.70 0.45
CA ASP A 37 -25.38 9.62 -0.06
C ASP A 37 -25.48 8.55 -1.16
N SER A 38 -24.62 8.62 -2.17
CA SER A 38 -24.56 7.60 -3.21
C SER A 38 -24.24 6.21 -2.67
N LEU A 39 -23.41 6.10 -1.62
CA LEU A 39 -23.01 4.82 -1.03
C LEU A 39 -24.20 4.03 -0.46
N TYR A 40 -25.27 4.72 -0.06
CA TYR A 40 -26.50 4.08 0.41
C TYR A 40 -27.10 3.15 -0.66
N ASP A 41 -27.04 3.53 -1.93
CA ASP A 41 -27.56 2.73 -3.05
C ASP A 41 -26.68 1.53 -3.40
N TYR A 42 -25.41 1.55 -2.96
CA TYR A 42 -24.43 0.49 -3.20
C TYR A 42 -24.13 -0.38 -1.97
N ARG A 43 -24.90 -0.24 -0.88
CA ARG A 43 -24.65 -0.93 0.40
C ARG A 43 -24.66 -2.46 0.33
N ASP A 44 -25.27 -3.03 -0.69
CA ASP A 44 -25.29 -4.48 -0.93
C ASP A 44 -24.00 -4.99 -1.56
N GLN A 45 -23.17 -4.09 -2.14
CA GLN A 45 -21.91 -4.38 -2.79
C GLN A 45 -20.72 -3.83 -2.03
N LEU A 46 -20.89 -2.70 -1.33
CA LEU A 46 -19.87 -1.99 -0.57
C LEU A 46 -20.26 -1.86 0.89
N ARG A 47 -19.59 -2.61 1.74
CA ARG A 47 -19.78 -2.49 3.19
C ARG A 47 -19.04 -1.26 3.70
N HIS A 48 -19.74 -0.34 4.35
CA HIS A 48 -19.11 0.77 5.07
C HIS A 48 -18.94 0.42 6.56
N VAL A 49 -17.71 0.57 7.05
CA VAL A 49 -17.36 0.43 8.48
C VAL A 49 -17.15 1.82 9.05
N LEU A 50 -18.12 2.29 9.82
CA LEU A 50 -18.06 3.58 10.49
C LEU A 50 -17.03 3.52 11.65
N VAL A 51 -16.08 4.43 11.62
CA VAL A 51 -15.09 4.62 12.69
C VAL A 51 -15.48 5.82 13.56
N ARG A 52 -14.74 6.05 14.66
CA ARG A 52 -14.91 7.22 15.52
C ARG A 52 -13.78 8.24 15.42
N HIS A 53 -12.77 7.91 14.63
CA HIS A 53 -11.62 8.76 14.31
C HIS A 53 -10.98 8.27 13.00
N GLU A 54 -10.60 9.15 12.11
CA GLU A 54 -10.12 8.82 10.78
C GLU A 54 -8.76 8.08 10.79
N GLN A 55 -7.92 8.32 11.79
CA GLN A 55 -6.73 7.51 12.01
C GLN A 55 -7.08 6.04 12.22
N GLY A 56 -8.17 5.76 12.97
CA GLY A 56 -8.68 4.40 13.15
C GLY A 56 -9.14 3.78 11.84
N ALA A 57 -9.69 4.57 10.90
CA ALA A 57 -10.06 4.08 9.57
C ALA A 57 -8.84 3.62 8.77
N THR A 58 -7.76 4.40 8.75
CA THR A 58 -6.54 4.03 8.04
C THR A 58 -5.87 2.79 8.63
N HIS A 59 -5.80 2.66 9.95
CA HIS A 59 -5.25 1.44 10.59
C HIS A 59 -6.15 0.22 10.36
N ALA A 60 -7.48 0.39 10.35
CA ALA A 60 -8.40 -0.71 10.03
C ALA A 60 -8.26 -1.14 8.55
N ALA A 61 -8.11 -0.19 7.63
CA ALA A 61 -7.85 -0.47 6.22
C ALA A 61 -6.51 -1.21 6.01
N GLN A 62 -5.46 -0.86 6.76
CA GLN A 62 -4.20 -1.60 6.75
C GLN A 62 -4.37 -3.03 7.26
N GLY A 63 -5.03 -3.21 8.41
CA GLY A 63 -5.31 -4.54 8.95
C GLY A 63 -6.08 -5.40 7.96
N TYR A 64 -7.10 -4.82 7.32
CA TYR A 64 -7.87 -5.47 6.26
C TYR A 64 -6.99 -5.88 5.07
N ALA A 65 -6.13 -4.96 4.59
CA ALA A 65 -5.23 -5.25 3.47
C ALA A 65 -4.28 -6.41 3.76
N ARG A 66 -3.68 -6.44 4.95
CA ARG A 66 -2.74 -7.49 5.37
C ARG A 66 -3.38 -8.87 5.48
N VAL A 67 -4.63 -8.93 5.93
CA VAL A 67 -5.34 -10.21 6.15
C VAL A 67 -6.00 -10.72 4.87
N SER A 68 -6.58 -9.80 4.07
CA SER A 68 -7.35 -10.18 2.87
C SER A 68 -6.52 -10.27 1.60
N GLY A 69 -5.32 -9.66 1.58
CA GLY A 69 -4.52 -9.48 0.35
C GLY A 69 -5.09 -8.44 -0.63
N LYS A 70 -6.15 -7.72 -0.24
CA LYS A 70 -6.78 -6.66 -1.05
C LYS A 70 -6.22 -5.28 -0.68
N VAL A 71 -6.41 -4.29 -1.55
CA VAL A 71 -6.11 -2.90 -1.22
C VAL A 71 -7.10 -2.38 -0.19
N GLY A 72 -6.60 -1.83 0.94
CA GLY A 72 -7.44 -1.19 1.95
C GLY A 72 -7.98 0.14 1.46
N VAL A 73 -9.25 0.46 1.74
CA VAL A 73 -9.88 1.72 1.30
C VAL A 73 -10.38 2.51 2.49
N THR A 74 -10.01 3.80 2.53
CA THR A 74 -10.48 4.76 3.54
C THR A 74 -11.19 5.92 2.86
N LEU A 75 -12.35 6.34 3.40
CA LEU A 75 -13.13 7.48 2.92
C LEU A 75 -13.37 8.48 4.05
N VAL A 76 -12.89 9.71 3.87
CA VAL A 76 -12.93 10.78 4.87
C VAL A 76 -13.33 12.12 4.25
N THR A 77 -13.63 13.10 5.08
CA THR A 77 -13.88 14.48 4.63
C THR A 77 -12.58 15.29 4.53
N SER A 78 -12.70 16.55 4.10
CA SER A 78 -11.59 17.51 3.99
C SER A 78 -11.04 17.95 5.35
N GLY A 79 -9.99 18.77 5.31
CA GLY A 79 -9.41 19.44 6.48
C GLY A 79 -9.06 18.44 7.59
N PRO A 80 -9.71 18.55 8.76
CA PRO A 80 -9.40 17.68 9.90
C PRO A 80 -9.62 16.19 9.58
N GLY A 81 -10.58 15.82 8.72
CA GLY A 81 -10.78 14.45 8.30
C GLY A 81 -9.57 13.91 7.55
N ALA A 82 -9.06 14.63 6.57
CA ALA A 82 -7.88 14.25 5.80
C ALA A 82 -6.61 14.26 6.69
N THR A 83 -6.39 15.29 7.51
CA THR A 83 -5.19 15.38 8.36
C THR A 83 -5.13 14.31 9.42
N ASN A 84 -6.26 13.85 9.94
CA ASN A 84 -6.32 12.74 10.89
C ASN A 84 -5.89 11.39 10.27
N THR A 85 -5.80 11.27 8.94
CA THR A 85 -5.33 10.04 8.27
C THR A 85 -3.81 9.95 8.17
N ILE A 86 -3.07 11.05 8.40
CA ILE A 86 -1.64 11.19 8.09
C ILE A 86 -0.79 10.12 8.79
N THR A 87 -1.02 9.88 10.08
CA THR A 87 -0.28 8.86 10.83
C THR A 87 -0.43 7.48 10.18
N GLY A 88 -1.66 7.08 9.84
CA GLY A 88 -1.88 5.77 9.22
C GLY A 88 -1.39 5.68 7.78
N ILE A 89 -1.37 6.79 7.02
CA ILE A 89 -0.76 6.84 5.69
C ILE A 89 0.76 6.65 5.80
N ALA A 90 1.43 7.36 6.72
CA ALA A 90 2.86 7.23 6.94
C ALA A 90 3.25 5.81 7.38
N ASP A 91 2.47 5.22 8.28
CA ASP A 91 2.62 3.85 8.74
C ASP A 91 2.47 2.84 7.59
N ALA A 92 1.44 2.99 6.75
CA ALA A 92 1.24 2.15 5.57
C ALA A 92 2.41 2.23 4.56
N LEU A 93 3.04 3.40 4.40
CA LEU A 93 4.22 3.55 3.55
C LEU A 93 5.42 2.80 4.15
N MET A 94 5.66 2.94 5.45
CA MET A 94 6.76 2.27 6.13
C MET A 94 6.63 0.75 6.05
N ASP A 95 5.42 0.24 6.26
CA ASP A 95 5.12 -1.18 6.30
C ASP A 95 4.73 -1.78 4.94
N SER A 96 4.85 -1.01 3.86
CA SER A 96 4.53 -1.49 2.48
C SER A 96 3.11 -2.05 2.36
N THR A 97 2.13 -1.41 3.01
CA THR A 97 0.74 -1.85 3.00
C THR A 97 -0.04 -1.14 1.90
N PRO A 98 -0.66 -1.86 0.95
CA PRO A 98 -1.43 -1.23 -0.12
C PRO A 98 -2.71 -0.61 0.43
N MET A 99 -2.88 0.70 0.24
CA MET A 99 -4.03 1.44 0.73
C MET A 99 -4.38 2.59 -0.22
N VAL A 100 -5.68 2.84 -0.42
CA VAL A 100 -6.18 4.04 -1.11
C VAL A 100 -7.02 4.85 -0.13
N VAL A 101 -6.58 6.07 0.13
CA VAL A 101 -7.31 7.03 0.96
C VAL A 101 -8.00 8.04 0.06
N ILE A 102 -9.31 8.18 0.22
CA ILE A 102 -10.14 9.11 -0.52
C ILE A 102 -10.60 10.19 0.45
N ALA A 103 -10.15 11.42 0.22
CA ALA A 103 -10.58 12.59 0.96
C ALA A 103 -11.56 13.40 0.11
N GLY A 104 -12.74 13.70 0.64
CA GLY A 104 -13.60 14.71 0.04
C GLY A 104 -12.98 16.09 0.26
N GLN A 105 -13.06 16.99 -0.74
CA GLN A 105 -12.45 18.31 -0.70
C GLN A 105 -13.48 19.40 -1.03
N VAL A 106 -13.18 20.63 -0.66
CA VAL A 106 -13.99 21.79 -1.03
C VAL A 106 -14.14 21.90 -2.56
N PRO A 107 -15.15 22.61 -3.10
CA PRO A 107 -15.27 22.83 -4.52
C PRO A 107 -14.02 23.47 -5.13
N SER A 108 -13.67 23.11 -6.35
CA SER A 108 -12.45 23.56 -7.04
C SER A 108 -12.18 25.05 -7.00
N PRO A 109 -13.19 25.96 -7.11
CA PRO A 109 -12.95 27.41 -7.00
C PRO A 109 -12.51 27.90 -5.61
N LEU A 110 -12.71 27.08 -4.58
CA LEU A 110 -12.34 27.41 -3.20
C LEU A 110 -10.98 26.82 -2.77
N LEU A 111 -10.34 26.05 -3.63
CA LEU A 111 -9.01 25.51 -3.35
C LEU A 111 -7.96 26.61 -3.23
N GLY A 112 -7.18 26.60 -2.15
CA GLY A 112 -6.16 27.59 -1.86
C GLY A 112 -6.69 28.93 -1.40
N THR A 113 -7.93 29.00 -0.90
CA THR A 113 -8.58 30.24 -0.43
C THR A 113 -8.80 30.30 1.08
N ASP A 114 -8.22 29.35 1.84
CA ASP A 114 -8.49 29.17 3.28
C ASP A 114 -9.98 28.98 3.60
N ALA A 115 -10.69 28.28 2.70
CA ALA A 115 -12.09 27.94 2.90
C ALA A 115 -12.29 27.05 4.14
N PHE A 116 -13.51 27.03 4.69
CA PHE A 116 -13.82 26.23 5.87
C PHE A 116 -13.44 24.76 5.69
N GLN A 117 -12.58 24.25 6.58
CA GLN A 117 -12.03 22.89 6.54
C GLN A 117 -11.29 22.56 5.22
N GLU A 118 -10.73 23.54 4.54
CA GLU A 118 -9.79 23.32 3.44
C GLU A 118 -8.39 23.11 4.01
N VAL A 119 -7.64 22.21 3.40
CA VAL A 119 -6.20 22.01 3.64
C VAL A 119 -5.55 21.48 2.37
N ASP A 120 -4.29 21.79 2.14
CA ASP A 120 -3.51 21.22 1.03
C ASP A 120 -3.19 19.73 1.31
N VAL A 121 -4.16 18.87 1.03
CA VAL A 121 -4.05 17.41 1.23
C VAL A 121 -2.90 16.85 0.41
N ILE A 122 -2.70 17.32 -0.82
CA ILE A 122 -1.64 16.83 -1.72
C ILE A 122 -0.26 17.17 -1.14
N GLY A 123 -0.05 18.44 -0.76
CA GLY A 123 1.23 18.88 -0.19
C GLY A 123 1.60 18.13 1.10
N ILE A 124 0.63 17.86 1.97
CA ILE A 124 0.86 17.13 3.23
C ILE A 124 1.14 15.64 2.96
N THR A 125 0.47 15.02 2.01
CA THR A 125 0.54 13.55 1.80
C THR A 125 1.60 13.13 0.80
N GLN A 126 2.09 14.02 -0.05
CA GLN A 126 3.08 13.72 -1.08
C GLN A 126 4.34 12.99 -0.54
N PRO A 127 4.96 13.40 0.59
CA PRO A 127 6.17 12.75 1.10
C PRO A 127 5.92 11.38 1.75
N ILE A 128 4.68 11.03 2.03
CA ILE A 128 4.28 9.81 2.74
C ILE A 128 3.40 8.87 1.90
N THR A 129 3.36 9.10 0.58
CA THR A 129 2.56 8.29 -0.35
C THR A 129 3.38 7.89 -1.58
N LYS A 130 2.96 6.83 -2.26
CA LYS A 130 3.50 6.49 -3.59
C LYS A 130 2.98 7.44 -4.67
N TRP A 131 1.77 7.95 -4.50
CA TRP A 131 1.13 8.91 -5.38
C TRP A 131 0.00 9.61 -4.63
N ALA A 132 -0.14 10.91 -4.89
CA ALA A 132 -1.26 11.71 -4.43
C ALA A 132 -1.81 12.50 -5.61
N TYR A 133 -3.14 12.57 -5.74
CA TYR A 133 -3.77 13.24 -6.87
C TYR A 133 -5.04 13.97 -6.47
N GLN A 134 -5.16 15.24 -6.89
CA GLN A 134 -6.35 16.04 -6.69
C GLN A 134 -7.26 15.95 -7.92
N ILE A 135 -8.45 15.38 -7.75
CA ILE A 135 -9.47 15.19 -8.78
C ILE A 135 -10.39 16.40 -8.76
N ARG A 136 -10.42 17.16 -9.88
CA ARG A 136 -11.23 18.37 -10.02
C ARG A 136 -12.39 18.22 -11.00
N LYS A 137 -12.41 17.16 -11.79
CA LYS A 137 -13.44 16.91 -12.80
C LYS A 137 -13.99 15.49 -12.67
N PRO A 138 -15.29 15.27 -12.88
CA PRO A 138 -15.88 13.95 -12.77
C PRO A 138 -15.31 12.95 -13.78
N GLU A 139 -14.83 13.41 -14.95
CA GLU A 139 -14.23 12.56 -15.98
C GLU A 139 -12.89 11.93 -15.55
N GLU A 140 -12.22 12.51 -14.57
CA GLU A 140 -10.93 12.01 -14.06
C GLU A 140 -11.09 10.84 -13.08
N ILE A 141 -12.28 10.67 -12.48
CA ILE A 141 -12.49 9.79 -11.32
C ILE A 141 -12.15 8.33 -11.64
N ALA A 142 -12.74 7.77 -12.69
CA ALA A 142 -12.55 6.36 -13.03
C ALA A 142 -11.08 6.03 -13.34
N TRP A 143 -10.41 6.91 -14.08
CA TRP A 143 -8.98 6.80 -14.38
C TRP A 143 -8.12 6.94 -13.13
N ALA A 144 -8.40 7.93 -12.27
CA ALA A 144 -7.62 8.17 -11.07
C ALA A 144 -7.73 7.01 -10.07
N VAL A 145 -8.93 6.44 -9.91
CA VAL A 145 -9.15 5.24 -9.07
C VAL A 145 -8.35 4.06 -9.61
N SER A 146 -8.48 3.73 -10.88
CA SER A 146 -7.76 2.60 -11.45
C SER A 146 -6.24 2.77 -11.34
N ARG A 147 -5.73 3.97 -11.60
CA ARG A 147 -4.32 4.30 -11.44
C ARG A 147 -3.86 4.19 -9.98
N ALA A 148 -4.70 4.64 -9.04
CA ALA A 148 -4.42 4.54 -7.60
C ALA A 148 -4.25 3.09 -7.15
N PHE A 149 -5.15 2.21 -7.56
CA PHE A 149 -5.08 0.79 -7.25
C PHE A 149 -3.86 0.12 -7.87
N TYR A 150 -3.55 0.42 -9.13
CA TYR A 150 -2.35 -0.08 -9.79
C TYR A 150 -1.08 0.33 -9.04
N ILE A 151 -0.93 1.61 -8.70
CA ILE A 151 0.25 2.11 -7.99
C ILE A 151 0.32 1.57 -6.56
N ALA A 152 -0.81 1.47 -5.86
CA ALA A 152 -0.85 1.00 -4.48
C ALA A 152 -0.43 -0.47 -4.35
N SER A 153 -0.80 -1.32 -5.32
CA SER A 153 -0.63 -2.78 -5.25
C SER A 153 0.60 -3.32 -5.96
N THR A 154 1.24 -2.56 -6.86
CA THR A 154 2.36 -3.05 -7.67
C THR A 154 3.72 -2.54 -7.16
N GLY A 155 4.81 -3.24 -7.53
CA GLY A 155 6.15 -2.99 -7.02
C GLY A 155 6.20 -3.15 -5.50
N ARG A 156 6.83 -2.21 -4.80
CA ARG A 156 6.66 -2.13 -3.34
C ARG A 156 5.25 -1.58 -3.07
N PRO A 157 4.35 -2.34 -2.45
CA PRO A 157 3.01 -1.84 -2.11
C PRO A 157 3.09 -0.62 -1.19
N GLY A 158 2.04 0.20 -1.20
CA GLY A 158 2.00 1.37 -0.32
C GLY A 158 0.78 2.26 -0.56
N PRO A 159 0.63 3.32 0.24
CA PRO A 159 -0.54 4.17 0.21
C PRO A 159 -0.56 5.12 -0.99
N VAL A 160 -1.77 5.38 -1.45
CA VAL A 160 -2.12 6.42 -2.44
C VAL A 160 -3.25 7.28 -1.88
N VAL A 161 -3.22 8.58 -2.17
CA VAL A 161 -4.27 9.52 -1.75
C VAL A 161 -4.96 10.14 -2.96
N LEU A 162 -6.28 10.11 -2.95
CA LEU A 162 -7.15 10.81 -3.90
C LEU A 162 -7.91 11.90 -3.15
N ASP A 163 -7.66 13.15 -3.54
CA ASP A 163 -8.32 14.33 -2.98
C ASP A 163 -9.41 14.78 -3.96
N LEU A 164 -10.68 14.58 -3.62
CA LEU A 164 -11.80 14.66 -4.55
C LEU A 164 -12.63 15.91 -4.30
N ALA A 165 -12.48 16.91 -5.17
CA ALA A 165 -13.24 18.16 -5.10
C ALA A 165 -14.76 17.93 -5.18
N LYS A 166 -15.53 18.71 -4.42
CA LYS A 166 -16.99 18.53 -4.29
C LYS A 166 -17.75 18.73 -5.60
N ASP A 167 -17.32 19.64 -6.43
CA ASP A 167 -17.89 19.85 -7.77
C ASP A 167 -17.65 18.65 -8.68
N ALA A 168 -16.51 17.96 -8.56
CA ALA A 168 -16.30 16.70 -9.26
C ALA A 168 -17.20 15.58 -8.72
N GLN A 169 -17.53 15.57 -7.42
CA GLN A 169 -18.43 14.56 -6.82
C GLN A 169 -19.86 14.67 -7.36
N VAL A 170 -20.37 15.92 -7.54
CA VAL A 170 -21.76 16.17 -7.97
C VAL A 170 -21.90 16.32 -9.48
N GLY A 171 -20.80 16.59 -10.18
CA GLY A 171 -20.78 16.73 -11.63
C GLY A 171 -21.22 15.46 -12.35
N LEU A 172 -21.86 15.61 -13.52
CA LEU A 172 -22.32 14.49 -14.33
C LEU A 172 -21.23 14.04 -15.32
N VAL A 173 -21.07 12.73 -15.45
CA VAL A 173 -20.09 12.13 -16.38
C VAL A 173 -20.70 10.95 -17.14
N GLU A 174 -20.28 10.78 -18.38
CA GLU A 174 -20.46 9.51 -19.11
C GLU A 174 -19.45 8.49 -18.57
N TYR A 175 -19.92 7.59 -17.70
CA TYR A 175 -19.02 6.64 -17.03
C TYR A 175 -18.47 5.61 -17.98
N GLU A 176 -17.17 5.51 -18.03
CA GLU A 176 -16.43 4.42 -18.66
C GLU A 176 -15.26 4.03 -17.75
N TYR A 177 -15.18 2.74 -17.41
CA TYR A 177 -14.06 2.24 -16.62
C TYR A 177 -13.07 1.51 -17.52
N LYS A 178 -11.80 1.90 -17.42
CA LYS A 178 -10.66 1.20 -18.06
C LYS A 178 -9.61 0.90 -17.01
N LYS A 179 -9.26 -0.36 -16.85
CA LYS A 179 -8.21 -0.76 -15.93
C LYS A 179 -6.87 -0.24 -16.42
N VAL A 180 -6.13 0.41 -15.53
CA VAL A 180 -4.76 0.87 -15.76
C VAL A 180 -3.82 -0.29 -15.41
N ASP A 181 -3.00 -0.69 -16.37
CA ASP A 181 -1.97 -1.72 -16.24
C ASP A 181 -0.55 -1.19 -16.52
N TYR A 182 -0.46 0.08 -16.89
CA TYR A 182 0.79 0.77 -17.20
C TYR A 182 0.75 2.24 -16.79
N VAL A 183 1.83 2.70 -16.18
CA VAL A 183 2.07 4.13 -15.90
C VAL A 183 3.45 4.49 -16.44
N ARG A 184 3.50 5.48 -17.35
CA ARG A 184 4.76 5.98 -17.90
C ARG A 184 5.71 6.40 -16.76
N SER A 185 6.97 6.00 -16.86
CA SER A 185 8.01 6.24 -15.83
C SER A 185 7.82 5.52 -14.48
N TYR A 186 6.89 4.59 -14.38
CA TYR A 186 6.76 3.70 -13.22
C TYR A 186 7.03 2.26 -13.66
N GLN A 187 8.12 1.68 -13.15
CA GLN A 187 8.54 0.31 -13.45
C GLN A 187 8.46 -0.50 -12.14
N PRO A 188 7.35 -1.22 -11.93
CA PRO A 188 7.12 -1.96 -10.69
C PRO A 188 8.02 -3.19 -10.54
N GLU A 189 8.41 -3.80 -11.65
CA GLU A 189 9.26 -4.99 -11.68
C GLU A 189 10.62 -4.66 -12.30
N PRO A 190 11.74 -4.89 -11.56
CA PRO A 190 13.06 -4.69 -12.12
C PRO A 190 13.43 -5.81 -13.10
N ASP A 191 14.26 -5.50 -14.07
CA ASP A 191 14.81 -6.49 -14.99
C ASP A 191 15.69 -7.51 -14.26
N ILE A 192 15.51 -8.79 -14.61
CA ILE A 192 16.32 -9.88 -14.06
C ILE A 192 17.73 -9.84 -14.67
N ASN A 193 18.75 -9.61 -13.83
CA ASN A 193 20.14 -9.64 -14.24
C ASN A 193 20.78 -11.00 -13.89
N LYS A 194 20.90 -11.89 -14.88
CA LYS A 194 21.43 -13.24 -14.72
C LYS A 194 22.89 -13.27 -14.25
N ASP A 195 23.72 -12.30 -14.67
CA ASP A 195 25.14 -12.26 -14.28
C ASP A 195 25.28 -11.90 -12.81
N ARG A 196 24.45 -10.98 -12.30
CA ARG A 196 24.42 -10.66 -10.86
C ARG A 196 23.92 -11.83 -10.02
N ILE A 197 22.91 -12.57 -10.52
CA ILE A 197 22.43 -13.79 -9.84
C ILE A 197 23.53 -14.84 -9.77
N LYS A 198 24.27 -15.04 -10.86
CA LYS A 198 25.42 -15.97 -10.88
C LYS A 198 26.50 -15.54 -9.89
N ALA A 199 26.90 -14.28 -9.90
CA ALA A 199 27.89 -13.76 -8.95
C ALA A 199 27.46 -13.94 -7.49
N ALA A 200 26.18 -13.70 -7.17
CA ALA A 200 25.62 -13.96 -5.84
C ALA A 200 25.66 -15.45 -5.48
N ALA A 201 25.31 -16.33 -6.42
CA ALA A 201 25.37 -17.77 -6.21
C ALA A 201 26.82 -18.26 -5.96
N ASP A 202 27.79 -17.76 -6.73
CA ASP A 202 29.21 -18.09 -6.55
C ASP A 202 29.68 -17.66 -5.14
N LEU A 203 29.33 -16.45 -4.70
CA LEU A 203 29.65 -15.96 -3.34
C LEU A 203 29.03 -16.81 -2.24
N ILE A 204 27.79 -17.21 -2.39
CA ILE A 204 27.07 -18.05 -1.42
C ILE A 204 27.70 -19.45 -1.35
N ASN A 205 28.09 -20.03 -2.51
CA ASN A 205 28.71 -21.36 -2.57
C ASN A 205 30.11 -21.39 -1.94
N GLU A 206 30.83 -20.29 -1.91
CA GLU A 206 32.16 -20.17 -1.28
C GLU A 206 32.08 -19.89 0.22
N ALA A 207 30.90 -19.45 0.72
CA ALA A 207 30.71 -19.09 2.12
C ALA A 207 30.85 -20.28 3.07
N LYS A 208 31.51 -20.05 4.22
CA LYS A 208 31.68 -21.06 5.28
C LYS A 208 30.61 -20.92 6.37
N LYS A 209 30.06 -19.73 6.53
CA LYS A 209 29.05 -19.41 7.55
C LYS A 209 27.97 -18.52 6.98
N PRO A 210 27.27 -18.92 5.91
CA PRO A 210 26.21 -18.10 5.35
C PRO A 210 25.04 -17.98 6.34
N PHE A 211 24.38 -16.82 6.35
CA PHE A 211 23.18 -16.58 7.14
C PHE A 211 22.17 -15.80 6.31
N CYS A 212 20.88 -16.20 6.37
CA CYS A 212 19.81 -15.52 5.64
C CYS A 212 18.97 -14.66 6.59
N LEU A 213 18.79 -13.40 6.25
CA LEU A 213 17.89 -12.49 6.91
C LEU A 213 16.62 -12.34 6.07
N VAL A 214 15.50 -12.81 6.63
CA VAL A 214 14.20 -12.91 5.96
C VAL A 214 13.34 -11.72 6.32
N GLY A 215 12.91 -10.96 5.32
CA GLY A 215 12.03 -9.80 5.48
C GLY A 215 10.61 -10.06 4.93
N GLN A 216 9.76 -9.04 5.07
CA GLN A 216 8.36 -9.07 4.65
C GLN A 216 8.17 -9.32 3.15
N GLY A 217 9.14 -8.91 2.33
CA GLY A 217 9.02 -9.06 0.87
C GLY A 217 8.89 -10.50 0.40
N VAL A 218 9.29 -11.49 1.21
CA VAL A 218 9.04 -12.90 0.92
C VAL A 218 7.52 -13.18 0.92
N LEU A 219 6.82 -12.69 1.95
CA LEU A 219 5.36 -12.81 2.07
C LEU A 219 4.64 -12.01 0.97
N LEU A 220 5.09 -10.78 0.71
CA LEU A 220 4.50 -9.92 -0.33
C LEU A 220 4.72 -10.50 -1.75
N GLY A 221 5.82 -11.24 -1.96
CA GLY A 221 6.12 -11.90 -3.21
C GLY A 221 5.55 -13.31 -3.34
N GLY A 222 4.93 -13.87 -2.28
CA GLY A 222 4.44 -15.24 -2.26
C GLY A 222 5.57 -16.27 -2.48
N ALA A 223 6.79 -15.98 -1.96
CA ALA A 223 8.01 -16.73 -2.22
C ALA A 223 8.46 -17.61 -1.03
N GLU A 224 7.53 -18.00 -0.16
CA GLU A 224 7.83 -18.75 1.07
C GLU A 224 8.37 -20.15 0.76
N GLU A 225 7.81 -20.84 -0.23
CA GLU A 225 8.24 -22.19 -0.59
C GLU A 225 9.60 -22.18 -1.32
N GLU A 226 9.84 -21.19 -2.19
CA GLU A 226 11.12 -20.99 -2.85
C GLU A 226 12.23 -20.68 -1.82
N LEU A 227 11.94 -19.80 -0.86
CA LEU A 227 12.88 -19.51 0.24
C LEU A 227 13.20 -20.77 1.04
N LYS A 228 12.19 -21.54 1.43
CA LYS A 228 12.33 -22.76 2.19
C LYS A 228 13.17 -23.79 1.45
N ALA A 229 12.89 -23.99 0.15
CA ALA A 229 13.66 -24.90 -0.70
C ALA A 229 15.14 -24.45 -0.85
N PHE A 230 15.37 -23.13 -1.01
CA PHE A 230 16.70 -22.55 -1.07
C PHE A 230 17.51 -22.79 0.20
N LEU A 231 16.90 -22.52 1.37
CA LEU A 231 17.55 -22.72 2.67
C LEU A 231 17.87 -24.19 2.93
N GLN A 232 16.94 -25.10 2.64
CA GLN A 232 17.12 -26.54 2.80
C GLN A 232 18.21 -27.10 1.89
N LYS A 233 18.22 -26.69 0.61
CA LYS A 233 19.21 -27.17 -0.37
C LYS A 233 20.64 -26.82 0.05
N ASN A 234 20.84 -25.68 0.69
CA ASN A 234 22.17 -25.14 1.00
C ASN A 234 22.50 -25.22 2.50
N ASP A 235 21.64 -25.79 3.34
CA ASP A 235 21.76 -25.87 4.80
C ASP A 235 22.04 -24.49 5.44
N ILE A 236 21.36 -23.43 4.97
CA ILE A 236 21.58 -22.07 5.42
C ILE A 236 20.60 -21.71 6.54
N PRO A 237 21.07 -21.39 7.75
CA PRO A 237 20.20 -20.91 8.82
C PRO A 237 19.67 -19.53 8.51
N ALA A 238 18.42 -19.26 8.93
CA ALA A 238 17.72 -18.00 8.70
C ALA A 238 17.19 -17.39 9.99
N GLY A 239 17.17 -16.05 10.02
CA GLY A 239 16.48 -15.27 11.03
C GLY A 239 15.53 -14.28 10.36
N SER A 240 14.42 -13.93 11.01
CA SER A 240 13.40 -13.09 10.43
C SER A 240 13.36 -11.70 11.06
N THR A 241 13.04 -10.67 10.27
CA THR A 241 12.58 -9.39 10.81
C THR A 241 11.19 -9.57 11.43
N VAL A 242 10.70 -8.59 12.21
CA VAL A 242 9.35 -8.66 12.79
C VAL A 242 8.26 -8.80 11.71
N LEU A 243 8.41 -8.11 10.58
CA LEU A 243 7.48 -8.20 9.44
C LEU A 243 7.75 -9.42 8.54
N GLY A 244 8.91 -10.06 8.66
CA GLY A 244 9.25 -11.31 7.99
C GLY A 244 8.85 -12.57 8.77
N LEU A 245 8.32 -12.41 9.98
CA LEU A 245 7.74 -13.52 10.74
C LEU A 245 6.61 -14.17 9.90
N SER A 246 6.45 -15.47 10.01
CA SER A 246 5.52 -16.30 9.21
C SER A 246 6.00 -16.65 7.79
N ALA A 247 7.07 -16.06 7.27
CA ALA A 247 7.67 -16.52 6.00
C ALA A 247 8.26 -17.94 6.12
N LEU A 248 8.65 -18.33 7.33
CA LEU A 248 9.09 -19.70 7.65
C LEU A 248 8.30 -20.24 8.83
N PRO A 249 7.87 -21.51 8.80
CA PRO A 249 7.25 -22.15 9.96
C PRO A 249 8.14 -22.10 11.20
N THR A 250 7.53 -21.98 12.38
CA THR A 250 8.28 -21.87 13.65
C THR A 250 9.12 -23.11 13.95
N ASP A 251 8.65 -24.28 13.53
CA ASP A 251 9.29 -25.59 13.69
C ASP A 251 10.27 -25.94 12.55
N PHE A 252 10.43 -25.05 11.55
CA PHE A 252 11.38 -25.28 10.47
C PHE A 252 12.82 -25.31 11.02
N PRO A 253 13.61 -26.38 10.81
CA PRO A 253 14.89 -26.60 11.50
C PRO A 253 15.92 -25.49 11.30
N LEU A 254 15.88 -24.81 10.15
CA LEU A 254 16.79 -23.71 9.83
C LEU A 254 16.29 -22.34 10.29
N ASN A 255 15.04 -22.22 10.75
CA ASN A 255 14.51 -21.01 11.35
C ASN A 255 15.10 -20.81 12.76
N LYS A 256 15.87 -19.75 12.94
CA LYS A 256 16.50 -19.40 14.23
C LYS A 256 15.74 -18.35 15.02
N GLY A 257 14.59 -17.92 14.51
CA GLY A 257 13.68 -16.97 15.15
C GLY A 257 13.92 -15.51 14.71
N MET A 258 13.30 -14.60 15.43
CA MET A 258 13.36 -13.16 15.15
C MET A 258 14.69 -12.56 15.60
N LEU A 259 15.25 -11.67 14.79
CA LEU A 259 16.42 -10.86 15.14
C LEU A 259 16.01 -9.42 15.47
N GLY A 260 16.95 -8.65 15.99
CA GLY A 260 16.76 -7.26 16.36
C GLY A 260 16.86 -7.03 17.88
N MET A 261 16.55 -5.81 18.32
CA MET A 261 16.68 -5.39 19.74
C MET A 261 15.82 -6.27 20.68
N HIS A 262 14.64 -6.63 20.23
CA HIS A 262 13.69 -7.50 20.97
C HIS A 262 13.68 -8.93 20.44
N GLY A 263 14.69 -9.30 19.63
CA GLY A 263 14.80 -10.63 19.03
C GLY A 263 15.53 -11.65 19.91
N ASN A 264 15.69 -12.84 19.34
CA ASN A 264 16.39 -13.95 19.98
C ASN A 264 17.92 -13.75 19.90
N VAL A 265 18.65 -14.27 20.90
CA VAL A 265 20.12 -14.21 20.94
C VAL A 265 20.77 -14.94 19.76
N GLY A 266 20.22 -16.12 19.41
CA GLY A 266 20.75 -16.97 18.35
C GLY A 266 20.91 -16.27 16.99
N PRO A 267 19.81 -15.75 16.38
CA PRO A 267 19.90 -15.05 15.09
C PRO A 267 20.72 -13.76 15.17
N ASN A 268 20.69 -13.00 16.28
CA ASN A 268 21.53 -11.83 16.47
C ASN A 268 23.02 -12.18 16.45
N ARG A 269 23.43 -13.26 17.10
CA ARG A 269 24.83 -13.73 17.08
C ARG A 269 25.23 -14.22 15.69
N LYS A 270 24.38 -15.00 15.03
CA LYS A 270 24.65 -15.51 13.67
C LYS A 270 24.81 -14.39 12.65
N THR A 271 24.05 -13.31 12.76
CA THR A 271 24.21 -12.14 11.91
C THR A 271 25.60 -11.50 12.04
N ASN A 272 26.16 -11.46 13.26
CA ASN A 272 27.51 -10.92 13.49
C ASN A 272 28.64 -11.89 13.14
N GLU A 273 28.38 -13.19 13.15
CA GLU A 273 29.38 -14.25 12.95
C GLU A 273 29.43 -14.76 11.50
N CYS A 274 28.46 -14.38 10.66
CA CYS A 274 28.41 -14.85 9.28
C CYS A 274 29.48 -14.18 8.42
N ASP A 275 30.00 -14.94 7.45
CA ASP A 275 30.91 -14.45 6.42
C ASP A 275 30.16 -13.95 5.17
N VAL A 276 28.92 -14.44 4.94
CA VAL A 276 27.99 -13.95 3.92
C VAL A 276 26.61 -13.78 4.52
N LEU A 277 26.09 -12.56 4.46
CA LEU A 277 24.73 -12.24 4.86
C LEU A 277 23.83 -12.11 3.63
N ILE A 278 22.86 -13.00 3.51
CA ILE A 278 21.87 -13.01 2.44
C ILE A 278 20.64 -12.22 2.92
N LEU A 279 20.38 -11.07 2.32
CA LEU A 279 19.24 -10.23 2.66
C LEU A 279 18.08 -10.57 1.71
N SER A 280 17.09 -11.31 2.20
CA SER A 280 15.90 -11.65 1.41
C SER A 280 14.78 -10.66 1.65
N LEU A 281 14.64 -9.69 0.72
CA LEU A 281 13.49 -8.78 0.61
C LEU A 281 13.19 -7.96 1.88
N ILE A 282 14.21 -7.55 2.62
CA ILE A 282 14.08 -6.70 3.82
C ILE A 282 14.07 -5.20 3.48
N HIS A 283 14.63 -4.83 2.31
CA HIS A 283 14.71 -3.46 1.81
C HIS A 283 14.19 -3.38 0.37
N ILE A 284 12.89 -3.47 0.21
CA ILE A 284 12.29 -3.28 -1.12
C ILE A 284 12.37 -1.81 -1.57
N SER A 285 12.83 -0.89 -0.71
CA SER A 285 12.53 0.52 -0.91
C SER A 285 13.66 1.50 -0.89
N GLU A 286 14.89 1.13 -0.58
CA GLU A 286 15.95 2.14 -0.46
C GLU A 286 17.21 1.74 -1.23
N PRO A 287 17.34 2.16 -2.50
CA PRO A 287 18.63 2.05 -3.20
C PRO A 287 19.68 3.07 -2.70
N THR A 288 19.34 3.93 -1.74
CA THR A 288 20.17 5.11 -1.38
C THR A 288 20.64 5.20 0.06
N ARG A 289 20.24 4.34 0.98
CA ARG A 289 20.93 4.27 2.26
C ARG A 289 22.13 3.37 2.15
N HIS A 290 23.25 3.98 1.87
CA HIS A 290 24.56 3.37 2.07
C HIS A 290 24.64 2.86 3.51
N LEU A 291 24.74 1.55 3.67
CA LEU A 291 25.25 0.93 4.87
C LEU A 291 26.64 1.51 5.14
N ARG A 292 26.73 2.47 6.05
CA ARG A 292 27.94 2.68 6.81
C ARG A 292 27.78 1.81 8.07
N ILE A 293 28.42 0.69 8.03
CA ILE A 293 28.88 0.01 9.24
C ILE A 293 30.24 0.58 9.57
#